data_33f8f629bf84df06ec61b03003227e29
#
_entry.id   33f8f629bf84df06ec61b03003227e29
#
_cell.length_a   1.000
_cell.length_b   1.000
_cell.length_c   1.000
_cell.angle_alpha   90.00
_cell.angle_beta   90.00
_cell.angle_gamma   90.00
#
_symmetry.space_group_name_H-M   'P 1'
#
loop_
_entity.id
_entity.type
_entity.pdbx_description
1 polymer ?
#
loop_
_entity_poly.entity_id
_entity_poly.type
_entity_poly.pdbx_seq_one_letter_code
_entity_poly.pdbx_strand_id
1 'polypeptide(L)'
;MLHRRSILAAPALLVATPLAAQGVWNPQRPIRILVGFAPGGGTDITTRTLTNKLQALLGQPIIVENRPGAGGNLASEATVNSPSDGHTLMMGTIASLVLNPILAKLPFDVMTDLTPISRSVEVTNILVVPVDRPWRSLPELIAAARARPDQLTYGSSGVGSAGHLGGALLDSMAKISTVHVPYRGGGHLITDLISGKVDFAVATAATVLPQIEAGKLRALAVPLPQRSRLLPNTPTIAEAGPLPGYEVANWYALMGPRNLARPIVTRVNEALVQALRDPEIVAHLARHGLEAAPSTPEELAGFMRAETAKWTPIVRASGASIN
;
A
#
# COMPACT_ATOMS: atom_id res chain seq x y z
N MET A 1 -85.54 -3.39 29.23
CA MET A 1 -84.99 -3.68 27.90
C MET A 1 -83.52 -3.35 27.85
N LEU A 2 -82.68 -4.33 27.97
CA LEU A 2 -81.21 -4.21 28.03
C LEU A 2 -80.63 -4.54 26.66
N HIS A 3 -80.02 -3.56 25.96
CA HIS A 3 -79.33 -3.77 24.70
C HIS A 3 -77.90 -4.26 24.96
N ARG A 4 -77.64 -5.53 24.64
CA ARG A 4 -76.27 -6.08 24.58
C ARG A 4 -75.58 -5.57 23.30
N ARG A 5 -74.56 -4.74 23.42
CA ARG A 5 -73.63 -4.42 22.33
C ARG A 5 -72.53 -5.48 22.27
N SER A 6 -72.56 -6.30 21.25
CA SER A 6 -71.49 -7.23 20.92
C SER A 6 -70.30 -6.47 20.32
N ILE A 7 -69.14 -6.49 21.00
CA ILE A 7 -67.90 -5.94 20.47
C ILE A 7 -67.23 -7.08 19.67
N LEU A 8 -67.20 -6.97 18.34
CA LEU A 8 -66.41 -7.82 17.45
C LEU A 8 -64.96 -7.43 17.54
N ALA A 9 -64.13 -8.25 18.23
CA ALA A 9 -62.68 -8.12 18.19
C ALA A 9 -62.15 -8.73 16.88
N ALA A 10 -61.62 -7.89 15.98
CA ALA A 10 -60.93 -8.34 14.79
C ALA A 10 -59.53 -8.83 15.16
N PRO A 11 -59.05 -9.98 14.72
CA PRO A 11 -57.70 -10.44 14.95
C PRO A 11 -56.71 -9.59 14.11
N ALA A 12 -55.79 -8.89 14.74
CA ALA A 12 -54.67 -8.22 14.09
C ALA A 12 -53.71 -9.32 13.56
N LEU A 13 -53.71 -9.55 12.27
CA LEU A 13 -52.66 -10.35 11.59
C LEU A 13 -51.35 -9.59 11.68
N LEU A 14 -50.47 -10.03 12.57
CA LEU A 14 -49.03 -9.65 12.56
C LEU A 14 -48.42 -10.25 11.29
N VAL A 15 -48.26 -9.44 10.26
CA VAL A 15 -47.42 -9.77 9.11
C VAL A 15 -45.96 -9.74 9.58
N ALA A 16 -45.42 -10.90 9.92
CA ALA A 16 -43.99 -11.07 10.13
C ALA A 16 -43.29 -10.81 8.78
N THR A 17 -42.73 -9.61 8.60
CA THR A 17 -41.80 -9.34 7.51
C THR A 17 -40.61 -10.30 7.66
N PRO A 18 -40.30 -11.13 6.65
CA PRO A 18 -39.14 -11.96 6.70
C PRO A 18 -37.92 -11.03 6.83
N LEU A 19 -37.18 -11.17 7.93
CA LEU A 19 -35.85 -10.63 8.04
C LEU A 19 -35.07 -11.30 6.92
N ALA A 20 -34.84 -10.57 5.81
CA ALA A 20 -34.06 -11.08 4.69
C ALA A 20 -32.70 -11.45 5.27
N ALA A 21 -32.46 -12.74 5.46
CA ALA A 21 -31.13 -13.26 5.74
C ALA A 21 -30.25 -12.72 4.62
N GLN A 22 -29.36 -11.78 4.95
CA GLN A 22 -28.41 -11.23 3.98
C GLN A 22 -27.53 -12.40 3.55
N GLY A 23 -27.89 -13.00 2.39
CA GLY A 23 -27.23 -14.19 1.87
C GLY A 23 -25.74 -13.92 1.70
N VAL A 24 -24.93 -14.94 1.94
CA VAL A 24 -23.48 -14.88 1.68
C VAL A 24 -23.29 -14.52 0.21
N TRP A 25 -22.57 -13.40 -0.05
CA TRP A 25 -22.24 -13.02 -1.42
C TRP A 25 -21.37 -14.11 -2.06
N ASN A 26 -21.79 -14.57 -3.23
CA ASN A 26 -21.07 -15.56 -4.04
C ASN A 26 -20.77 -14.96 -5.41
N PRO A 27 -19.51 -14.71 -5.78
CA PRO A 27 -19.17 -14.11 -7.06
C PRO A 27 -19.53 -15.05 -8.22
N GLN A 28 -20.09 -14.49 -9.31
CA GLN A 28 -20.57 -15.27 -10.46
C GLN A 28 -19.63 -15.15 -11.68
N ARG A 29 -18.60 -14.33 -11.60
CA ARG A 29 -17.62 -14.07 -12.66
C ARG A 29 -16.26 -13.72 -12.05
N PRO A 30 -15.17 -13.70 -12.84
CA PRO A 30 -13.84 -13.36 -12.33
C PRO A 30 -13.80 -12.04 -11.57
N ILE A 31 -12.96 -11.98 -10.54
CA ILE A 31 -12.71 -10.78 -9.76
C ILE A 31 -11.37 -10.17 -10.24
N ARG A 32 -11.40 -8.91 -10.61
CA ARG A 32 -10.18 -8.17 -10.99
C ARG A 32 -9.63 -7.43 -9.78
N ILE A 33 -8.32 -7.52 -9.57
CA ILE A 33 -7.62 -6.69 -8.58
C ILE A 33 -6.69 -5.76 -9.34
N LEU A 34 -6.99 -4.46 -9.30
CA LEU A 34 -6.20 -3.42 -9.93
C LEU A 34 -4.97 -3.12 -9.08
N VAL A 35 -3.82 -3.01 -9.73
CA VAL A 35 -2.53 -2.68 -9.12
C VAL A 35 -1.99 -1.41 -9.76
N GLY A 36 -1.79 -0.34 -8.99
CA GLY A 36 -1.41 0.98 -9.48
C GLY A 36 0.06 1.15 -9.87
N PHE A 37 0.81 0.04 -10.00
CA PHE A 37 2.24 0.03 -10.30
C PHE A 37 2.57 -1.04 -11.35
N ALA A 38 3.74 -0.90 -11.99
CA ALA A 38 4.23 -1.86 -12.98
C ALA A 38 4.44 -3.26 -12.36
N PRO A 39 4.33 -4.32 -13.18
CA PRO A 39 4.63 -5.69 -12.74
C PRO A 39 6.00 -5.82 -12.10
N GLY A 40 6.14 -6.79 -11.17
CA GLY A 40 7.40 -7.08 -10.45
C GLY A 40 7.71 -6.12 -9.31
N GLY A 41 6.87 -5.11 -9.03
CA GLY A 41 6.96 -4.29 -7.83
C GLY A 41 6.31 -4.96 -6.61
N GLY A 42 6.58 -4.46 -5.40
CA GLY A 42 6.08 -5.05 -4.16
C GLY A 42 4.55 -5.23 -4.11
N THR A 43 3.78 -4.28 -4.65
CA THR A 43 2.32 -4.37 -4.73
C THR A 43 1.85 -5.50 -5.65
N ASP A 44 2.52 -5.67 -6.81
CA ASP A 44 2.24 -6.74 -7.76
C ASP A 44 2.59 -8.11 -7.17
N ILE A 45 3.77 -8.24 -6.55
CA ILE A 45 4.20 -9.46 -5.85
C ILE A 45 3.20 -9.84 -4.76
N THR A 46 2.81 -8.89 -3.90
CA THR A 46 1.80 -9.13 -2.84
C THR A 46 0.50 -9.66 -3.44
N THR A 47 -0.02 -8.98 -4.47
CA THR A 47 -1.32 -9.33 -5.07
C THR A 47 -1.26 -10.72 -5.70
N ARG A 48 -0.21 -11.03 -6.49
CA ARG A 48 -0.06 -12.33 -7.16
C ARG A 48 0.18 -13.48 -6.18
N THR A 49 0.89 -13.25 -5.08
CA THR A 49 1.06 -14.25 -4.01
C THR A 49 -0.28 -14.69 -3.41
N LEU A 50 -1.23 -13.78 -3.32
CA LEU A 50 -2.56 -14.05 -2.76
C LEU A 50 -3.54 -14.69 -3.77
N THR A 51 -3.27 -14.57 -5.08
CA THR A 51 -4.22 -14.89 -6.16
C THR A 51 -4.79 -16.30 -6.07
N ASN A 52 -3.93 -17.33 -5.98
CA ASN A 52 -4.38 -18.72 -5.98
C ASN A 52 -5.23 -19.05 -4.75
N LYS A 53 -4.85 -18.55 -3.59
CA LYS A 53 -5.59 -18.78 -2.34
C LYS A 53 -6.94 -18.07 -2.35
N LEU A 54 -6.97 -16.81 -2.81
CA LEU A 54 -8.22 -16.07 -2.96
C LEU A 54 -9.16 -16.74 -3.98
N GLN A 55 -8.62 -17.22 -5.10
CA GLN A 55 -9.39 -17.98 -6.09
C GLN A 55 -10.03 -19.23 -5.47
N ALA A 56 -9.27 -20.01 -4.71
CA ALA A 56 -9.79 -21.21 -4.04
C ALA A 56 -10.87 -20.86 -3.00
N LEU A 57 -10.70 -19.77 -2.26
CA LEU A 57 -11.64 -19.36 -1.21
C LEU A 57 -12.91 -18.71 -1.77
N LEU A 58 -12.80 -17.90 -2.84
CA LEU A 58 -13.92 -17.17 -3.42
C LEU A 58 -14.64 -17.94 -4.55
N GLY A 59 -14.04 -19.02 -5.05
CA GLY A 59 -14.62 -19.87 -6.08
C GLY A 59 -14.63 -19.27 -7.49
N GLN A 60 -13.90 -18.16 -7.72
CA GLN A 60 -13.78 -17.49 -9.01
C GLN A 60 -12.35 -17.11 -9.33
N PRO A 61 -11.95 -17.07 -10.61
CA PRO A 61 -10.63 -16.61 -11.01
C PRO A 61 -10.33 -15.20 -10.49
N ILE A 62 -9.10 -14.98 -10.00
CA ILE A 62 -8.59 -13.67 -9.62
C ILE A 62 -7.64 -13.18 -10.70
N ILE A 63 -7.98 -12.06 -11.32
CA ILE A 63 -7.20 -11.44 -12.40
C ILE A 63 -6.47 -10.21 -11.86
N VAL A 64 -5.14 -10.24 -11.88
CA VAL A 64 -4.31 -9.08 -11.51
C VAL A 64 -4.09 -8.20 -12.73
N GLU A 65 -4.56 -6.95 -12.66
CA GLU A 65 -4.45 -5.97 -13.74
C GLU A 65 -3.58 -4.78 -13.29
N ASN A 66 -2.40 -4.62 -13.91
CA ASN A 66 -1.54 -3.49 -13.60
C ASN A 66 -1.98 -2.25 -14.38
N ARG A 67 -2.28 -1.15 -13.65
CA ARG A 67 -2.62 0.19 -14.18
C ARG A 67 -1.69 1.24 -13.57
N PRO A 68 -0.41 1.27 -14.00
CA PRO A 68 0.58 2.16 -13.43
C PRO A 68 0.34 3.61 -13.84
N GLY A 69 0.66 4.52 -12.92
CA GLY A 69 0.66 5.96 -13.17
C GLY A 69 0.16 6.78 -11.99
N ALA A 70 0.63 8.03 -11.93
CA ALA A 70 0.29 9.02 -10.90
C ALA A 70 0.38 8.48 -9.47
N GLY A 71 1.45 7.71 -9.13
CA GLY A 71 1.63 7.12 -7.80
C GLY A 71 0.52 6.13 -7.38
N GLY A 72 -0.17 5.51 -8.35
CA GLY A 72 -1.27 4.58 -8.13
C GLY A 72 -2.67 5.19 -8.28
N ASN A 73 -2.79 6.51 -8.47
CA ASN A 73 -4.09 7.19 -8.55
C ASN A 73 -4.93 6.72 -9.74
N LEU A 74 -4.32 6.32 -10.88
CA LEU A 74 -5.07 5.81 -12.03
C LEU A 74 -5.80 4.50 -11.69
N ALA A 75 -5.22 3.64 -10.86
CA ALA A 75 -5.91 2.43 -10.38
C ALA A 75 -7.00 2.77 -9.36
N SER A 76 -6.78 3.76 -8.49
CA SER A 76 -7.78 4.26 -7.54
C SER A 76 -9.00 4.82 -8.26
N GLU A 77 -8.79 5.71 -9.23
CA GLU A 77 -9.87 6.31 -10.04
C GLU A 77 -10.66 5.26 -10.83
N ALA A 78 -9.95 4.29 -11.44
CA ALA A 78 -10.60 3.18 -12.13
C ALA A 78 -11.44 2.31 -11.18
N THR A 79 -11.03 2.16 -9.91
CA THR A 79 -11.79 1.44 -8.90
C THR A 79 -13.02 2.23 -8.46
N VAL A 80 -12.86 3.52 -8.17
CA VAL A 80 -13.95 4.43 -7.81
C VAL A 80 -15.07 4.41 -8.86
N ASN A 81 -14.71 4.39 -10.14
CA ASN A 81 -15.64 4.38 -11.28
C ASN A 81 -16.15 2.97 -11.65
N SER A 82 -15.80 1.94 -10.89
CA SER A 82 -16.26 0.57 -11.12
C SER A 82 -17.60 0.30 -10.43
N PRO A 83 -18.41 -0.66 -10.94
CA PRO A 83 -19.64 -1.10 -10.25
C PRO A 83 -19.36 -1.64 -8.84
N SER A 84 -20.28 -1.35 -7.90
CA SER A 84 -20.18 -1.79 -6.49
C SER A 84 -20.68 -3.24 -6.28
N ASP A 85 -20.27 -4.15 -7.16
CA ASP A 85 -20.71 -5.55 -7.22
C ASP A 85 -19.67 -6.57 -6.73
N GLY A 86 -18.49 -6.09 -6.28
CA GLY A 86 -17.42 -6.93 -5.75
C GLY A 86 -16.48 -7.54 -6.80
N HIS A 87 -16.69 -7.30 -8.09
CA HIS A 87 -15.88 -7.88 -9.17
C HIS A 87 -14.70 -7.01 -9.63
N THR A 88 -14.58 -5.80 -9.09
CA THR A 88 -13.40 -4.95 -9.26
C THR A 88 -12.97 -4.44 -7.90
N LEU A 89 -11.75 -4.78 -7.53
CA LEU A 89 -11.08 -4.36 -6.30
C LEU A 89 -9.74 -3.73 -6.65
N MET A 90 -9.06 -3.13 -5.70
CA MET A 90 -7.69 -2.66 -5.89
C MET A 90 -6.80 -3.03 -4.71
N MET A 91 -5.54 -3.30 -4.99
CA MET A 91 -4.48 -3.30 -3.99
C MET A 91 -3.91 -1.88 -3.92
N GLY A 92 -4.43 -1.10 -2.98
CA GLY A 92 -3.97 0.26 -2.71
C GLY A 92 -2.69 0.27 -1.88
N THR A 93 -1.97 1.38 -1.92
CA THR A 93 -0.76 1.62 -1.13
C THR A 93 -0.93 2.88 -0.29
N ILE A 94 -0.06 3.08 0.69
CA ILE A 94 0.00 4.36 1.43
C ILE A 94 0.05 5.55 0.47
N ALA A 95 0.74 5.42 -0.68
CA ALA A 95 0.83 6.46 -1.70
C ALA A 95 -0.57 6.88 -2.19
N SER A 96 -1.33 5.95 -2.74
CA SER A 96 -2.63 6.23 -3.37
C SER A 96 -3.75 6.47 -2.36
N LEU A 97 -3.61 5.96 -1.12
CA LEU A 97 -4.66 6.01 -0.11
C LEU A 97 -4.50 7.14 0.92
N VAL A 98 -3.27 7.65 1.11
CA VAL A 98 -2.97 8.67 2.11
C VAL A 98 -2.15 9.83 1.55
N LEU A 99 -1.02 9.55 0.91
CA LEU A 99 -0.04 10.58 0.58
C LEU A 99 -0.48 11.45 -0.60
N ASN A 100 -0.95 10.85 -1.67
CA ASN A 100 -1.39 11.58 -2.85
C ASN A 100 -2.60 12.49 -2.60
N PRO A 101 -3.62 12.09 -1.79
CA PRO A 101 -4.68 13.00 -1.37
C PRO A 101 -4.21 14.23 -0.59
N ILE A 102 -3.07 14.15 0.11
CA ILE A 102 -2.46 15.28 0.81
C ILE A 102 -1.68 16.18 -0.17
N LEU A 103 -1.01 15.56 -1.14
CA LEU A 103 -0.11 16.23 -2.10
C LEU A 103 -0.84 16.94 -3.23
N ALA A 104 -2.04 16.47 -3.63
CA ALA A 104 -2.80 17.03 -4.74
C ALA A 104 -4.31 16.89 -4.54
N LYS A 105 -5.08 17.76 -5.20
CA LYS A 105 -6.53 17.61 -5.31
C LYS A 105 -6.84 16.51 -6.32
N LEU A 106 -7.39 15.40 -5.85
CA LEU A 106 -7.85 14.30 -6.70
C LEU A 106 -9.30 14.53 -7.17
N PRO A 107 -9.74 13.91 -8.28
CA PRO A 107 -11.13 13.97 -8.73
C PRO A 107 -12.09 13.10 -7.90
N PHE A 108 -11.61 12.47 -6.85
CA PHE A 108 -12.33 11.60 -5.91
C PHE A 108 -11.78 11.77 -4.49
N ASP A 109 -12.57 11.37 -3.50
CA ASP A 109 -12.16 11.31 -2.10
C ASP A 109 -11.93 9.84 -1.69
N VAL A 110 -10.69 9.52 -1.30
CA VAL A 110 -10.30 8.15 -0.90
C VAL A 110 -11.13 7.63 0.27
N MET A 111 -11.52 8.51 1.22
CA MET A 111 -12.22 8.11 2.44
C MET A 111 -13.71 7.83 2.22
N THR A 112 -14.32 8.42 1.19
CA THR A 112 -15.76 8.29 0.87
C THR A 112 -16.04 7.51 -0.39
N ASP A 113 -15.16 7.54 -1.38
CA ASP A 113 -15.36 6.92 -2.70
C ASP A 113 -14.72 5.54 -2.84
N LEU A 114 -13.94 5.11 -1.83
CA LEU A 114 -13.43 3.74 -1.72
C LEU A 114 -13.96 3.07 -0.44
N THR A 115 -14.25 1.78 -0.54
CA THR A 115 -14.66 0.94 0.59
C THR A 115 -13.44 0.19 1.11
N PRO A 116 -13.01 0.38 2.37
CA PRO A 116 -11.94 -0.40 2.98
C PRO A 116 -12.38 -1.87 3.17
N ILE A 117 -11.48 -2.81 2.86
CA ILE A 117 -11.73 -4.25 3.03
C ILE A 117 -10.78 -4.81 4.09
N SER A 118 -9.47 -4.71 3.88
CA SER A 118 -8.47 -5.16 4.85
C SER A 118 -7.10 -4.56 4.54
N ARG A 119 -6.32 -4.23 5.55
CA ARG A 119 -4.88 -4.11 5.38
C ARG A 119 -4.35 -5.48 4.93
N SER A 120 -3.34 -5.49 4.07
CA SER A 120 -2.80 -6.75 3.53
C SER A 120 -1.41 -7.01 4.08
N VAL A 121 -0.49 -6.07 3.91
CA VAL A 121 0.90 -6.21 4.34
C VAL A 121 1.48 -4.88 4.83
N GLU A 122 2.40 -4.97 5.77
CA GLU A 122 3.43 -3.96 6.01
C GLU A 122 4.62 -4.23 5.11
N VAL A 123 5.27 -3.18 4.64
CA VAL A 123 6.29 -3.26 3.60
C VAL A 123 7.59 -2.68 4.10
N THR A 124 8.63 -3.50 4.14
CA THR A 124 9.98 -3.02 4.41
C THR A 124 10.54 -2.30 3.18
N ASN A 125 10.99 -1.06 3.37
CA ASN A 125 11.82 -0.34 2.41
C ASN A 125 13.28 -0.43 2.84
N ILE A 126 14.19 -0.25 1.88
CA ILE A 126 15.65 -0.25 2.11
C ILE A 126 16.23 0.93 1.34
N LEU A 127 17.10 1.71 1.98
CA LEU A 127 17.96 2.68 1.33
C LEU A 127 19.12 1.93 0.68
N VAL A 128 19.20 1.99 -0.63
CA VAL A 128 20.18 1.24 -1.44
C VAL A 128 20.92 2.15 -2.40
N VAL A 129 22.16 1.73 -2.72
CA VAL A 129 23.01 2.32 -3.76
C VAL A 129 23.54 1.23 -4.70
N PRO A 130 23.88 1.53 -5.97
CA PRO A 130 24.68 0.63 -6.81
C PRO A 130 25.99 0.23 -6.13
N VAL A 131 26.43 -1.02 -6.26
CA VAL A 131 27.64 -1.52 -5.60
C VAL A 131 28.89 -0.77 -6.09
N ASP A 132 28.87 -0.25 -7.32
CA ASP A 132 29.99 0.50 -7.93
C ASP A 132 30.10 1.95 -7.41
N ARG A 133 29.10 2.44 -6.68
CA ARG A 133 29.19 3.74 -6.01
C ARG A 133 30.16 3.67 -4.83
N PRO A 134 30.95 4.73 -4.56
CA PRO A 134 31.97 4.72 -3.53
C PRO A 134 31.39 4.62 -2.11
N TRP A 135 30.12 4.98 -1.92
CA TRP A 135 29.48 5.07 -0.61
C TRP A 135 29.20 3.70 0.00
N ARG A 136 29.70 3.47 1.19
CA ARG A 136 29.53 2.22 1.94
C ARG A 136 28.64 2.39 3.17
N SER A 137 28.29 3.64 3.49
CA SER A 137 27.46 4.01 4.65
C SER A 137 26.58 5.19 4.33
N LEU A 138 25.49 5.38 5.11
CA LEU A 138 24.62 6.54 4.99
C LEU A 138 25.37 7.87 5.24
N PRO A 139 26.26 8.01 6.23
CA PRO A 139 27.05 9.23 6.41
C PRO A 139 27.88 9.60 5.16
N GLU A 140 28.47 8.63 4.47
CA GLU A 140 29.25 8.89 3.24
C GLU A 140 28.33 9.38 2.09
N LEU A 141 27.13 8.81 1.92
CA LEU A 141 26.15 9.29 0.96
C LEU A 141 25.72 10.73 1.29
N ILE A 142 25.39 11.01 2.55
CA ILE A 142 25.01 12.36 3.01
C ILE A 142 26.16 13.36 2.78
N ALA A 143 27.39 13.01 3.09
CA ALA A 143 28.55 13.86 2.88
C ALA A 143 28.76 14.17 1.39
N ALA A 144 28.61 13.17 0.51
CA ALA A 144 28.70 13.34 -0.94
C ALA A 144 27.59 14.24 -1.50
N ALA A 145 26.35 14.07 -1.03
CA ALA A 145 25.22 14.92 -1.44
C ALA A 145 25.42 16.37 -0.96
N ARG A 146 25.90 16.56 0.26
CA ARG A 146 26.19 17.90 0.81
C ARG A 146 27.32 18.62 0.07
N ALA A 147 28.34 17.89 -0.38
CA ALA A 147 29.44 18.45 -1.16
C ALA A 147 29.02 18.82 -2.60
N ARG A 148 27.95 18.26 -3.12
CA ARG A 148 27.46 18.42 -4.50
C ARG A 148 25.94 18.61 -4.52
N PRO A 149 25.40 19.74 -4.02
CA PRO A 149 23.96 20.02 -4.04
C PRO A 149 23.39 19.88 -5.45
N ASP A 150 22.19 19.31 -5.56
CA ASP A 150 21.44 19.10 -6.82
C ASP A 150 22.14 18.24 -7.89
N GLN A 151 23.21 17.50 -7.52
CA GLN A 151 23.92 16.65 -8.48
C GLN A 151 23.62 15.15 -8.29
N LEU A 152 23.41 14.72 -7.05
CA LEU A 152 23.01 13.33 -6.81
C LEU A 152 21.53 13.15 -7.12
N THR A 153 21.22 11.99 -7.70
CA THR A 153 19.84 11.64 -8.08
C THR A 153 19.33 10.50 -7.21
N TYR A 154 18.04 10.56 -6.85
CA TYR A 154 17.38 9.41 -6.24
C TYR A 154 16.17 8.95 -7.03
N GLY A 155 16.04 7.62 -7.16
CA GLY A 155 14.93 7.02 -7.86
C GLY A 155 13.80 6.61 -6.91
N SER A 156 12.56 6.66 -7.41
CA SER A 156 11.40 6.12 -6.71
C SER A 156 10.45 5.38 -7.65
N SER A 157 9.52 4.60 -7.10
CA SER A 157 8.47 3.94 -7.89
C SER A 157 7.39 4.89 -8.42
N GLY A 158 7.59 6.20 -8.26
CA GLY A 158 6.73 7.27 -8.78
C GLY A 158 6.53 8.39 -7.78
N VAL A 159 6.04 9.52 -8.28
CA VAL A 159 5.70 10.68 -7.45
C VAL A 159 4.65 10.26 -6.41
N GLY A 160 4.80 10.73 -5.16
CA GLY A 160 3.94 10.37 -4.04
C GLY A 160 4.19 8.97 -3.44
N SER A 161 5.08 8.14 -4.03
CA SER A 161 5.42 6.84 -3.43
C SER A 161 6.18 6.98 -2.11
N ALA A 162 6.19 5.91 -1.29
CA ALA A 162 6.99 5.87 -0.07
C ALA A 162 8.48 6.13 -0.34
N GLY A 163 8.99 5.68 -1.51
CA GLY A 163 10.37 5.97 -1.94
C GLY A 163 10.62 7.44 -2.25
N HIS A 164 9.67 8.12 -2.90
CA HIS A 164 9.74 9.56 -3.13
C HIS A 164 9.80 10.34 -1.81
N LEU A 165 8.84 10.08 -0.90
CA LEU A 165 8.81 10.75 0.40
C LEU A 165 10.02 10.41 1.27
N GLY A 166 10.52 9.17 1.18
CA GLY A 166 11.74 8.78 1.88
C GLY A 166 12.94 9.58 1.42
N GLY A 167 13.13 9.78 0.11
CA GLY A 167 14.18 10.66 -0.42
C GLY A 167 13.99 12.11 0.04
N ALA A 168 12.79 12.67 -0.11
CA ALA A 168 12.49 14.04 0.29
C ALA A 168 12.66 14.26 1.80
N LEU A 169 12.27 13.30 2.63
CA LEU A 169 12.47 13.35 4.08
C LEU A 169 13.97 13.28 4.44
N LEU A 170 14.74 12.45 3.71
CA LEU A 170 16.19 12.38 3.86
C LEU A 170 16.84 13.74 3.56
N ASP A 171 16.45 14.35 2.44
CA ASP A 171 16.94 15.67 2.04
C ASP A 171 16.65 16.73 3.12
N SER A 172 15.40 16.77 3.59
CA SER A 172 14.96 17.72 4.62
C SER A 172 15.71 17.54 5.94
N MET A 173 15.77 16.31 6.47
CA MET A 173 16.37 16.04 7.78
C MET A 173 17.91 16.11 7.75
N ALA A 174 18.55 15.64 6.68
CA ALA A 174 20.01 15.69 6.53
C ALA A 174 20.50 17.05 6.01
N LYS A 175 19.58 17.98 5.64
CA LYS A 175 19.90 19.28 5.03
C LYS A 175 20.80 19.12 3.80
N ILE A 176 20.38 18.28 2.88
CA ILE A 176 21.00 18.03 1.58
C ILE A 176 19.99 18.35 0.49
N SER A 177 20.44 18.44 -0.77
CA SER A 177 19.59 18.63 -1.93
C SER A 177 19.95 17.61 -2.99
N THR A 178 18.97 16.76 -3.36
CA THR A 178 19.13 15.72 -4.37
C THR A 178 17.97 15.77 -5.38
N VAL A 179 18.16 15.24 -6.59
CA VAL A 179 17.20 15.33 -7.68
C VAL A 179 16.36 14.06 -7.73
N HIS A 180 15.06 14.20 -7.62
CA HIS A 180 14.12 13.08 -7.72
C HIS A 180 13.91 12.63 -9.17
N VAL A 181 14.02 11.31 -9.43
CA VAL A 181 13.73 10.64 -10.69
C VAL A 181 12.59 9.66 -10.50
N PRO A 182 11.34 10.00 -10.92
CA PRO A 182 10.19 9.11 -10.77
C PRO A 182 10.13 8.05 -11.87
N TYR A 183 9.83 6.80 -11.46
CA TYR A 183 9.57 5.67 -12.34
C TYR A 183 8.11 5.20 -12.23
N ARG A 184 7.64 4.39 -13.19
CA ARG A 184 6.28 3.81 -13.18
C ARG A 184 6.15 2.57 -12.31
N GLY A 185 7.07 2.36 -11.35
CA GLY A 185 7.10 1.21 -10.44
C GLY A 185 8.53 0.73 -10.16
N GLY A 186 8.67 -0.15 -9.16
CA GLY A 186 9.96 -0.67 -8.70
C GLY A 186 10.73 -1.44 -9.77
N GLY A 187 10.04 -2.17 -10.66
CA GLY A 187 10.71 -2.94 -11.72
C GLY A 187 11.51 -2.07 -12.70
N HIS A 188 10.98 -0.91 -13.10
CA HIS A 188 11.70 0.03 -13.96
C HIS A 188 12.84 0.74 -13.21
N LEU A 189 12.58 1.14 -11.96
CA LEU A 189 13.59 1.77 -11.10
C LEU A 189 14.84 0.90 -10.96
N ILE A 190 14.66 -0.39 -10.72
CA ILE A 190 15.76 -1.31 -10.43
C ILE A 190 16.77 -1.40 -11.57
N THR A 191 16.33 -1.38 -12.82
CA THR A 191 17.19 -1.45 -14.00
C THR A 191 18.12 -0.24 -14.07
N ASP A 192 17.57 0.95 -13.87
CA ASP A 192 18.33 2.19 -13.94
C ASP A 192 19.19 2.40 -12.68
N LEU A 193 18.75 1.92 -11.53
CA LEU A 193 19.55 1.96 -10.31
C LEU A 193 20.80 1.06 -10.44
N ILE A 194 20.66 -0.20 -10.90
CA ILE A 194 21.79 -1.12 -11.10
C ILE A 194 22.78 -0.57 -12.12
N SER A 195 22.29 0.08 -13.19
CA SER A 195 23.16 0.67 -14.22
C SER A 195 23.81 1.99 -13.78
N GLY A 196 23.51 2.49 -12.58
CA GLY A 196 24.06 3.74 -12.07
C GLY A 196 23.50 5.02 -12.68
N LYS A 197 22.38 4.94 -13.43
CA LYS A 197 21.67 6.14 -13.94
C LYS A 197 21.02 6.97 -12.84
N VAL A 198 20.70 6.35 -11.71
CA VAL A 198 20.35 7.02 -10.46
C VAL A 198 21.32 6.59 -9.35
N ASP A 199 21.58 7.47 -8.41
CA ASP A 199 22.65 7.30 -7.43
C ASP A 199 22.20 6.45 -6.23
N PHE A 200 20.95 6.62 -5.80
CA PHE A 200 20.38 5.85 -4.69
C PHE A 200 18.85 5.74 -4.81
N ALA A 201 18.25 4.90 -3.98
CA ALA A 201 16.81 4.80 -3.86
C ALA A 201 16.42 4.34 -2.45
N VAL A 202 15.24 4.79 -1.99
CA VAL A 202 14.49 4.15 -0.91
C VAL A 202 13.44 3.27 -1.57
N ALA A 203 13.69 1.97 -1.65
CA ALA A 203 12.89 1.05 -2.45
C ALA A 203 12.40 -0.15 -1.63
N THR A 204 11.31 -0.78 -2.09
CA THR A 204 10.73 -1.95 -1.40
C THR A 204 11.71 -3.12 -1.39
N ALA A 205 11.84 -3.78 -0.25
CA ALA A 205 12.67 -4.96 -0.09
C ALA A 205 12.39 -6.01 -1.18
N ALA A 206 11.12 -6.22 -1.52
CA ALA A 206 10.71 -7.14 -2.58
C ALA A 206 11.43 -6.93 -3.92
N THR A 207 11.82 -5.70 -4.24
CA THR A 207 12.50 -5.40 -5.51
C THR A 207 14.02 -5.36 -5.38
N VAL A 208 14.56 -4.97 -4.21
CA VAL A 208 16.00 -4.75 -4.04
C VAL A 208 16.74 -5.90 -3.37
N LEU A 209 16.10 -6.72 -2.53
CA LEU A 209 16.75 -7.86 -1.87
C LEU A 209 17.45 -8.81 -2.84
N PRO A 210 16.80 -9.28 -3.93
CA PRO A 210 17.48 -10.16 -4.89
C PRO A 210 18.72 -9.50 -5.51
N GLN A 211 18.74 -8.19 -5.65
CA GLN A 211 19.86 -7.46 -6.22
C GLN A 211 20.98 -7.20 -5.18
N ILE A 212 20.62 -7.10 -3.92
CA ILE A 212 21.58 -7.03 -2.80
C ILE A 212 22.27 -8.41 -2.67
N GLU A 213 21.51 -9.50 -2.68
CA GLU A 213 22.02 -10.86 -2.63
C GLU A 213 22.91 -11.19 -3.84
N ALA A 214 22.55 -10.69 -5.02
CA ALA A 214 23.36 -10.80 -6.24
C ALA A 214 24.60 -9.88 -6.27
N GLY A 215 24.83 -9.08 -5.22
CA GLY A 215 25.97 -8.16 -5.12
C GLY A 215 25.91 -6.97 -6.09
N LYS A 216 24.74 -6.64 -6.66
CA LYS A 216 24.57 -5.50 -7.59
C LYS A 216 24.19 -4.21 -6.87
N LEU A 217 23.52 -4.33 -5.71
CA LEU A 217 23.15 -3.21 -4.86
C LEU A 217 23.73 -3.41 -3.46
N ARG A 218 23.95 -2.29 -2.77
CA ARG A 218 24.37 -2.25 -1.37
C ARG A 218 23.28 -1.59 -0.53
N ALA A 219 22.82 -2.28 0.52
CA ALA A 219 21.96 -1.70 1.55
C ALA A 219 22.80 -0.78 2.45
N LEU A 220 22.37 0.47 2.64
CA LEU A 220 23.00 1.41 3.55
C LEU A 220 22.24 1.53 4.87
N ALA A 221 20.90 1.51 4.82
CA ALA A 221 20.05 1.64 6.01
C ALA A 221 18.61 1.20 5.70
N VAL A 222 17.80 1.01 6.74
CA VAL A 222 16.36 0.80 6.63
C VAL A 222 15.60 1.99 7.23
N PRO A 223 14.53 2.48 6.57
CA PRO A 223 13.71 3.62 7.03
C PRO A 223 12.65 3.19 8.07
N LEU A 224 13.02 2.34 9.01
CA LEU A 224 12.17 1.79 10.05
C LEU A 224 12.60 2.28 11.43
N PRO A 225 11.71 2.28 12.44
CA PRO A 225 12.08 2.65 13.81
C PRO A 225 13.03 1.64 14.47
N GLN A 226 13.06 0.39 13.96
CA GLN A 226 13.93 -0.69 14.40
C GLN A 226 14.52 -1.42 13.20
N ARG A 227 15.65 -2.12 13.41
CA ARG A 227 16.29 -2.92 12.35
C ARG A 227 15.35 -4.00 11.83
N SER A 228 15.39 -4.22 10.52
CA SER A 228 14.61 -5.27 9.88
C SER A 228 15.20 -6.67 10.19
N ARG A 229 14.33 -7.64 10.44
CA ARG A 229 14.73 -9.06 10.56
C ARG A 229 15.34 -9.63 9.29
N LEU A 230 15.00 -9.04 8.13
CA LEU A 230 15.57 -9.43 6.83
C LEU A 230 17.02 -9.02 6.68
N LEU A 231 17.42 -7.90 7.29
CA LEU A 231 18.75 -7.32 7.21
C LEU A 231 19.21 -6.91 8.62
N PRO A 232 19.46 -7.84 9.54
CA PRO A 232 19.72 -7.55 10.94
C PRO A 232 21.01 -6.74 11.15
N ASN A 233 21.95 -6.84 10.22
CA ASN A 233 23.21 -6.10 10.24
C ASN A 233 23.12 -4.72 9.58
N THR A 234 22.00 -4.39 8.90
CA THR A 234 21.78 -3.08 8.30
C THR A 234 21.14 -2.16 9.33
N PRO A 235 21.75 -1.00 9.66
CA PRO A 235 21.21 -0.08 10.65
C PRO A 235 19.92 0.58 10.15
N THR A 236 19.14 1.14 11.07
CA THR A 236 18.08 2.10 10.69
C THR A 236 18.71 3.41 10.21
N ILE A 237 17.94 4.21 9.46
CA ILE A 237 18.42 5.55 9.05
C ILE A 237 18.69 6.42 10.28
N ALA A 238 17.88 6.30 11.32
CA ALA A 238 18.07 7.01 12.59
C ALA A 238 19.35 6.58 13.34
N GLU A 239 19.75 5.29 13.27
CA GLU A 239 21.00 4.80 13.86
C GLU A 239 22.22 5.18 13.03
N ALA A 240 22.11 5.11 11.70
CA ALA A 240 23.24 5.29 10.78
C ALA A 240 23.64 6.76 10.59
N GLY A 241 22.72 7.70 10.83
CA GLY A 241 22.94 9.14 10.66
C GLY A 241 22.40 9.94 11.85
N PRO A 242 22.71 11.25 11.95
CA PRO A 242 22.12 12.11 12.97
C PRO A 242 20.68 12.52 12.59
N LEU A 243 19.81 11.53 12.38
CA LEU A 243 18.45 11.69 11.86
C LEU A 243 17.42 11.03 12.80
N PRO A 244 17.32 11.49 14.07
CA PRO A 244 16.42 10.90 15.04
C PRO A 244 14.95 11.04 14.58
N GLY A 245 14.18 9.96 14.69
CA GLY A 245 12.78 9.93 14.29
C GLY A 245 12.56 9.79 12.78
N TYR A 246 13.59 9.55 11.98
CA TYR A 246 13.39 9.21 10.58
C TYR A 246 12.65 7.87 10.46
N GLU A 247 11.48 7.93 9.87
CA GLU A 247 10.64 6.76 9.62
C GLU A 247 9.80 6.98 8.36
N VAL A 248 9.78 5.99 7.48
CA VAL A 248 8.89 5.97 6.31
C VAL A 248 8.11 4.66 6.35
N ALA A 249 6.89 4.72 6.91
CA ALA A 249 5.96 3.62 6.85
C ALA A 249 5.57 3.32 5.40
N ASN A 250 5.39 2.04 5.10
CA ASN A 250 4.82 1.60 3.84
C ASN A 250 3.92 0.38 4.08
N TRP A 251 2.76 0.36 3.44
CA TRP A 251 1.77 -0.69 3.61
C TRP A 251 0.85 -0.76 2.41
N TYR A 252 0.22 -1.94 2.22
CA TYR A 252 -0.79 -2.16 1.19
C TYR A 252 -2.10 -2.63 1.81
N ALA A 253 -3.21 -2.26 1.15
CA ALA A 253 -4.55 -2.60 1.59
C ALA A 253 -5.45 -2.93 0.41
N LEU A 254 -6.33 -3.92 0.59
CA LEU A 254 -7.38 -4.23 -0.37
C LEU A 254 -8.56 -3.29 -0.16
N MET A 255 -8.97 -2.62 -1.24
CA MET A 255 -10.06 -1.67 -1.29
C MET A 255 -11.04 -2.08 -2.39
N GLY A 256 -12.27 -1.64 -2.25
CA GLY A 256 -13.27 -1.75 -3.32
C GLY A 256 -13.86 -0.39 -3.69
N PRO A 257 -14.72 -0.32 -4.73
CA PRO A 257 -15.48 0.89 -5.05
C PRO A 257 -16.40 1.27 -3.89
N ARG A 258 -16.87 2.52 -3.87
CA ARG A 258 -17.78 3.02 -2.85
C ARG A 258 -19.06 2.16 -2.76
N ASN A 259 -19.66 2.16 -1.58
CA ASN A 259 -20.96 1.51 -1.33
C ASN A 259 -21.00 0.00 -1.63
N LEU A 260 -19.86 -0.71 -1.50
CA LEU A 260 -19.91 -2.17 -1.51
C LEU A 260 -20.84 -2.67 -0.41
N ALA A 261 -21.77 -3.55 -0.77
CA ALA A 261 -22.68 -4.15 0.19
C ALA A 261 -21.92 -4.95 1.26
N ARG A 262 -22.35 -4.86 2.53
CA ARG A 262 -21.65 -5.51 3.65
C ARG A 262 -21.37 -7.01 3.44
N PRO A 263 -22.28 -7.82 2.85
CA PRO A 263 -21.99 -9.23 2.56
C PRO A 263 -20.78 -9.42 1.63
N ILE A 264 -20.57 -8.51 0.65
CA ILE A 264 -19.39 -8.52 -0.23
C ILE A 264 -18.13 -8.24 0.56
N VAL A 265 -18.14 -7.13 1.33
CA VAL A 265 -16.99 -6.72 2.14
C VAL A 265 -16.59 -7.83 3.12
N THR A 266 -17.55 -8.38 3.84
CA THR A 266 -17.31 -9.46 4.81
C THR A 266 -16.69 -10.67 4.14
N ARG A 267 -17.29 -11.15 3.03
CA ARG A 267 -16.82 -12.35 2.31
C ARG A 267 -15.40 -12.18 1.77
N VAL A 268 -15.08 -11.03 1.19
CA VAL A 268 -13.75 -10.75 0.64
C VAL A 268 -12.72 -10.54 1.77
N ASN A 269 -13.11 -9.86 2.87
CA ASN A 269 -12.26 -9.71 4.04
C ASN A 269 -11.89 -11.07 4.64
N GLU A 270 -12.88 -11.92 4.91
CA GLU A 270 -12.65 -13.27 5.46
C GLU A 270 -11.69 -14.09 4.58
N ALA A 271 -11.90 -14.06 3.26
CA ALA A 271 -11.03 -14.76 2.32
C ALA A 271 -9.59 -14.21 2.37
N LEU A 272 -9.41 -12.88 2.40
CA LEU A 272 -8.09 -12.27 2.48
C LEU A 272 -7.41 -12.55 3.82
N VAL A 273 -8.12 -12.42 4.93
CA VAL A 273 -7.58 -12.74 6.27
C VAL A 273 -7.15 -14.19 6.35
N GLN A 274 -7.95 -15.12 5.81
CA GLN A 274 -7.58 -16.53 5.76
C GLN A 274 -6.35 -16.77 4.88
N ALA A 275 -6.25 -16.11 3.73
CA ALA A 275 -5.09 -16.20 2.86
C ALA A 275 -3.81 -15.66 3.55
N LEU A 276 -3.90 -14.54 4.25
CA LEU A 276 -2.78 -13.92 4.97
C LEU A 276 -2.39 -14.66 6.26
N ARG A 277 -3.16 -15.66 6.69
CA ARG A 277 -2.81 -16.58 7.80
C ARG A 277 -2.23 -17.91 7.32
N ASP A 278 -2.22 -18.15 6.01
CA ASP A 278 -1.63 -19.35 5.42
C ASP A 278 -0.10 -19.32 5.61
N PRO A 279 0.51 -20.35 6.26
CA PRO A 279 1.95 -20.34 6.56
C PRO A 279 2.84 -20.24 5.33
N GLU A 280 2.45 -20.83 4.19
CA GLU A 280 3.22 -20.76 2.95
C GLU A 280 3.20 -19.36 2.36
N ILE A 281 2.03 -18.70 2.37
CA ILE A 281 1.87 -17.31 1.94
C ILE A 281 2.65 -16.37 2.85
N VAL A 282 2.52 -16.52 4.17
CA VAL A 282 3.26 -15.71 5.15
C VAL A 282 4.77 -15.86 4.94
N ALA A 283 5.27 -17.08 4.81
CA ALA A 283 6.69 -17.33 4.57
C ALA A 283 7.16 -16.76 3.21
N HIS A 284 6.32 -16.86 2.16
CA HIS A 284 6.64 -16.27 0.86
C HIS A 284 6.72 -14.74 0.92
N LEU A 285 5.72 -14.10 1.51
CA LEU A 285 5.69 -12.65 1.68
C LEU A 285 6.88 -12.16 2.52
N ALA A 286 7.18 -12.82 3.64
CA ALA A 286 8.27 -12.45 4.52
C ALA A 286 9.63 -12.43 3.82
N ARG A 287 9.92 -13.41 2.93
CA ARG A 287 11.16 -13.42 2.11
C ARG A 287 11.31 -12.19 1.21
N HIS A 288 10.19 -11.51 0.92
CA HIS A 288 10.18 -10.28 0.12
C HIS A 288 10.05 -9.01 0.96
N GLY A 289 10.17 -9.10 2.29
CA GLY A 289 10.00 -7.94 3.18
C GLY A 289 8.58 -7.43 3.24
N LEU A 290 7.63 -8.34 3.08
CA LEU A 290 6.21 -8.09 3.12
C LEU A 290 5.65 -8.84 4.33
N GLU A 291 5.33 -8.14 5.40
CA GLU A 291 4.80 -8.77 6.62
C GLU A 291 3.27 -8.76 6.56
N ALA A 292 2.65 -9.94 6.64
CA ALA A 292 1.20 -10.07 6.65
C ALA A 292 0.58 -9.28 7.82
N ALA A 293 -0.37 -8.41 7.52
CA ALA A 293 -0.98 -7.50 8.48
C ALA A 293 -2.50 -7.38 8.25
N PRO A 294 -3.25 -8.49 8.29
CA PRO A 294 -4.69 -8.47 8.06
C PRO A 294 -5.42 -7.65 9.12
N SER A 295 -6.51 -7.01 8.71
CA SER A 295 -7.37 -6.22 9.59
C SER A 295 -8.85 -6.40 9.24
N THR A 296 -9.73 -5.94 10.11
CA THR A 296 -11.13 -5.70 9.76
C THR A 296 -11.25 -4.43 8.87
N PRO A 297 -12.37 -4.26 8.17
CA PRO A 297 -12.64 -3.02 7.42
C PRO A 297 -12.64 -1.77 8.30
N GLU A 298 -13.18 -1.87 9.51
CA GLU A 298 -13.27 -0.80 10.48
C GLU A 298 -11.87 -0.39 11.03
N GLU A 299 -11.02 -1.38 11.33
CA GLU A 299 -9.62 -1.16 11.71
C GLU A 299 -8.84 -0.48 10.59
N LEU A 300 -9.00 -0.94 9.34
CA LEU A 300 -8.35 -0.29 8.19
C LEU A 300 -8.79 1.16 8.04
N ALA A 301 -10.09 1.44 8.13
CA ALA A 301 -10.61 2.81 8.05
C ALA A 301 -10.06 3.71 9.18
N GLY A 302 -9.96 3.19 10.40
CA GLY A 302 -9.33 3.88 11.53
C GLY A 302 -7.84 4.15 11.30
N PHE A 303 -7.13 3.14 10.82
CA PHE A 303 -5.71 3.22 10.50
C PHE A 303 -5.42 4.25 9.40
N MET A 304 -6.19 4.28 8.31
CA MET A 304 -6.05 5.27 7.25
C MET A 304 -6.24 6.70 7.75
N ARG A 305 -7.23 6.93 8.64
CA ARG A 305 -7.42 8.26 9.27
C ARG A 305 -6.22 8.67 10.13
N ALA A 306 -5.69 7.75 10.93
CA ALA A 306 -4.51 8.00 11.76
C ALA A 306 -3.26 8.30 10.90
N GLU A 307 -3.04 7.52 9.84
CA GLU A 307 -1.97 7.76 8.87
C GLU A 307 -2.12 9.12 8.18
N THR A 308 -3.32 9.49 7.76
CA THR A 308 -3.58 10.81 7.15
C THR A 308 -3.24 11.94 8.12
N ALA A 309 -3.64 11.83 9.38
CA ALA A 309 -3.33 12.81 10.41
C ALA A 309 -1.82 12.90 10.69
N LYS A 310 -1.12 11.75 10.75
CA LYS A 310 0.34 11.67 10.93
C LYS A 310 1.09 12.33 9.76
N TRP A 311 0.73 11.97 8.52
CA TRP A 311 1.49 12.38 7.34
C TRP A 311 1.19 13.80 6.86
N THR A 312 0.02 14.35 7.12
CA THR A 312 -0.36 15.70 6.65
C THR A 312 0.67 16.78 7.03
N PRO A 313 1.10 16.93 8.30
CA PRO A 313 2.10 17.94 8.64
C PRO A 313 3.47 17.63 8.03
N ILE A 314 3.88 16.35 7.94
CA ILE A 314 5.18 15.94 7.42
C ILE A 314 5.27 16.25 5.92
N VAL A 315 4.26 15.87 5.14
CA VAL A 315 4.21 16.11 3.70
C VAL A 315 4.19 17.60 3.38
N ARG A 316 3.41 18.39 4.13
CA ARG A 316 3.37 19.85 3.94
C ARG A 316 4.70 20.52 4.27
N ALA A 317 5.39 20.06 5.31
CA ALA A 317 6.68 20.60 5.71
C ALA A 317 7.82 20.23 4.75
N SER A 318 7.73 19.08 4.05
CA SER A 318 8.76 18.64 3.09
C SER A 318 8.79 19.43 1.79
N GLY A 319 7.77 20.26 1.50
CA GLY A 319 7.63 20.97 0.22
C GLY A 319 7.36 20.06 -0.98
N ALA A 320 7.16 18.75 -0.77
CA ALA A 320 6.84 17.82 -1.86
C ALA A 320 5.51 18.19 -2.50
N SER A 321 5.46 18.20 -3.83
CA SER A 321 4.23 18.43 -4.62
C SER A 321 4.13 17.41 -5.74
N ILE A 322 2.89 17.16 -6.18
CA ILE A 322 2.58 16.36 -7.39
C ILE A 322 2.12 17.38 -8.47
N ASN A 323 3.01 18.22 -8.96
CA ASN A 323 2.72 19.11 -10.09
C ASN A 323 3.34 18.56 -11.37
#